data_f7d13d9752d3deeecbf41052116c7d2f
#
_entry.id   f7d13d9752d3deeecbf41052116c7d2f
#
_cell.length_a   1.000
_cell.length_b   1.000
_cell.length_c   1.000
_cell.angle_alpha   90.00
_cell.angle_beta   90.00
_cell.angle_gamma   90.00
#
_symmetry.space_group_name_H-M   'P 1'
#
loop_
_entity.id
_entity.type
_entity.pdbx_description
1 polymer ?
#
loop_
_entity_poly.entity_id
_entity_poly.type
_entity_poly.pdbx_seq_one_letter_code
_entity_poly.pdbx_strand_id
1 'polypeptide(L)'
;MRPRSLRSALTGLAASTAIALAWPAMAEVVNLKAPMNATNQVPPNSSKGTGTLTATYDTASKKLSWKGSYSDLTGSATAAHFHSGEPGKNGGVAVPIAPATSPLEGSATLTDAQATDLLAGKWYVNVHTDANKGGEIRGQVTK
;
A
#
# COMPACT_ATOMS: atom_id res chain seq x y z
N MET A 1 -84.98 -3.34 -14.15
CA MET A 1 -83.55 -3.07 -14.51
C MET A 1 -82.78 -2.53 -13.29
N ARG A 2 -81.81 -3.29 -12.76
CA ARG A 2 -81.02 -2.87 -11.61
C ARG A 2 -79.64 -2.57 -12.11
N PRO A 3 -78.95 -1.44 -11.74
CA PRO A 3 -77.58 -1.17 -12.14
C PRO A 3 -76.60 -1.95 -11.26
N ARG A 4 -75.60 -2.55 -11.92
CA ARG A 4 -74.47 -3.24 -11.30
C ARG A 4 -73.46 -2.21 -10.80
N SER A 5 -73.20 -2.24 -9.51
CA SER A 5 -72.05 -1.45 -8.91
C SER A 5 -70.72 -2.12 -9.21
N LEU A 6 -69.81 -1.43 -9.90
CA LEU A 6 -68.41 -1.80 -10.01
C LEU A 6 -67.70 -1.48 -8.67
N ARG A 7 -67.16 -2.50 -8.03
CA ARG A 7 -66.20 -2.32 -6.90
C ARG A 7 -64.82 -2.27 -7.46
N SER A 8 -64.21 -1.09 -7.42
CA SER A 8 -62.79 -0.92 -7.70
C SER A 8 -61.98 -1.41 -6.50
N ALA A 9 -61.19 -2.45 -6.73
CA ALA A 9 -60.19 -2.91 -5.76
C ALA A 9 -58.93 -2.07 -5.92
N LEU A 10 -58.58 -1.24 -4.93
CA LEU A 10 -57.27 -0.61 -4.83
C LEU A 10 -56.28 -1.63 -4.21
N THR A 11 -55.40 -2.15 -5.03
CA THR A 11 -54.23 -2.91 -4.58
C THR A 11 -53.14 -1.93 -4.15
N GLY A 12 -52.98 -1.74 -2.85
CA GLY A 12 -51.89 -0.97 -2.29
C GLY A 12 -50.57 -1.74 -2.37
N LEU A 13 -49.61 -1.25 -3.15
CA LEU A 13 -48.27 -1.76 -3.24
C LEU A 13 -47.46 -1.20 -2.04
N ALA A 14 -47.23 -2.02 -1.02
CA ALA A 14 -46.37 -1.65 0.10
C ALA A 14 -44.92 -1.78 -0.33
N ALA A 15 -44.22 -0.65 -0.55
CA ALA A 15 -42.80 -0.60 -0.79
C ALA A 15 -42.05 -0.76 0.55
N SER A 16 -41.51 -1.93 0.78
CA SER A 16 -40.63 -2.18 1.93
C SER A 16 -39.26 -1.59 1.66
N THR A 17 -38.95 -0.45 2.27
CA THR A 17 -37.58 0.15 2.27
C THR A 17 -36.72 -0.64 3.23
N ALA A 18 -35.83 -1.48 2.71
CA ALA A 18 -34.79 -2.13 3.50
C ALA A 18 -33.71 -1.09 3.84
N ILE A 19 -33.66 -0.67 5.10
CA ILE A 19 -32.57 0.16 5.64
C ILE A 19 -31.38 -0.77 5.88
N ALA A 20 -30.39 -0.73 4.98
CA ALA A 20 -29.10 -1.40 5.21
C ALA A 20 -28.36 -0.65 6.33
N LEU A 21 -28.30 -1.25 7.51
CA LEU A 21 -27.43 -0.78 8.59
C LEU A 21 -25.98 -1.03 8.17
N ALA A 22 -25.28 0.00 7.69
CA ALA A 22 -23.85 -0.06 7.48
C ALA A 22 -23.17 -0.13 8.86
N TRP A 23 -22.58 -1.27 9.18
CA TRP A 23 -21.72 -1.37 10.34
C TRP A 23 -20.45 -0.56 10.08
N PRO A 24 -19.94 0.21 11.06
CA PRO A 24 -18.67 0.91 10.90
C PRO A 24 -17.59 -0.13 10.63
N ALA A 25 -16.83 0.07 9.55
CA ALA A 25 -15.65 -0.73 9.29
C ALA A 25 -14.71 -0.60 10.49
N MET A 26 -14.38 -1.71 11.15
CA MET A 26 -13.42 -1.72 12.25
C MET A 26 -12.06 -1.28 11.72
N ALA A 27 -11.40 -0.39 12.44
CA ALA A 27 -10.01 -0.04 12.17
C ALA A 27 -9.14 -1.31 12.21
N GLU A 28 -8.39 -1.54 11.16
CA GLU A 28 -7.46 -2.66 11.04
C GLU A 28 -6.04 -2.14 10.89
N VAL A 29 -5.10 -2.72 11.63
CA VAL A 29 -3.67 -2.48 11.44
C VAL A 29 -3.09 -3.64 10.65
N VAL A 30 -2.64 -3.36 9.44
CA VAL A 30 -2.02 -4.34 8.55
C VAL A 30 -0.51 -4.30 8.74
N ASN A 31 0.10 -5.42 9.09
CA ASN A 31 1.55 -5.56 9.19
C ASN A 31 2.14 -5.91 7.83
N LEU A 32 3.22 -5.24 7.48
CA LEU A 32 3.91 -5.34 6.19
C LEU A 32 5.41 -5.53 6.41
N LYS A 33 6.07 -6.18 5.44
CA LYS A 33 7.50 -6.44 5.44
C LYS A 33 8.08 -6.30 4.05
N ALA A 34 9.37 -5.94 3.97
CA ALA A 34 10.12 -5.85 2.73
C ALA A 34 11.60 -6.24 2.98
N PRO A 35 11.97 -7.51 2.83
CA PRO A 35 13.37 -7.89 2.80
C PRO A 35 14.01 -7.37 1.51
N MET A 36 15.14 -6.67 1.63
CA MET A 36 15.82 -5.99 0.54
C MET A 36 17.16 -6.64 0.19
N ASN A 37 17.41 -6.78 -1.10
CA ASN A 37 18.71 -7.20 -1.63
C ASN A 37 18.92 -6.67 -3.06
N ALA A 38 20.13 -6.84 -3.57
CA ALA A 38 20.52 -6.34 -4.88
C ALA A 38 19.92 -7.15 -6.04
N THR A 39 19.65 -8.44 -5.83
CA THR A 39 19.08 -9.31 -6.87
C THR A 39 17.61 -9.02 -7.15
N ASN A 40 16.93 -8.35 -6.23
CA ASN A 40 15.54 -7.89 -6.41
C ASN A 40 15.44 -6.58 -7.23
N GLN A 41 16.56 -5.91 -7.51
CA GLN A 41 16.56 -4.74 -8.39
C GLN A 41 16.24 -5.11 -9.83
N VAL A 42 15.71 -4.15 -10.59
CA VAL A 42 15.38 -4.33 -12.02
C VAL A 42 16.07 -3.22 -12.82
N PRO A 43 17.15 -3.54 -13.54
CA PRO A 43 17.89 -4.82 -13.55
C PRO A 43 18.62 -5.10 -12.23
N PRO A 44 18.90 -6.37 -11.93
CA PRO A 44 19.66 -6.73 -10.73
C PRO A 44 21.11 -6.22 -10.82
N ASN A 45 21.75 -6.05 -9.66
CA ASN A 45 23.16 -5.70 -9.57
C ASN A 45 23.92 -6.67 -8.66
N SER A 46 25.24 -6.52 -8.58
CA SER A 46 26.14 -7.44 -7.87
C SER A 46 26.49 -6.99 -6.44
N SER A 47 25.83 -5.96 -5.92
CA SER A 47 26.06 -5.50 -4.55
C SER A 47 25.80 -6.62 -3.54
N LYS A 48 26.54 -6.57 -2.43
CA LYS A 48 26.32 -7.43 -1.27
C LYS A 48 25.37 -6.79 -0.25
N GLY A 49 24.90 -5.58 -0.54
CA GLY A 49 23.97 -4.86 0.31
C GLY A 49 22.70 -5.66 0.59
N THR A 50 22.26 -5.62 1.82
CA THR A 50 21.02 -6.22 2.29
C THR A 50 20.30 -5.27 3.24
N GLY A 51 19.02 -5.48 3.40
CA GLY A 51 18.22 -4.71 4.35
C GLY A 51 16.88 -5.37 4.64
N THR A 52 16.23 -4.83 5.65
CA THR A 52 14.85 -5.19 5.99
C THR A 52 14.07 -3.94 6.35
N LEU A 53 12.84 -3.88 5.92
CA LEU A 53 11.89 -2.85 6.35
C LEU A 53 10.61 -3.53 6.81
N THR A 54 10.10 -3.10 7.96
CA THR A 54 8.77 -3.44 8.44
C THR A 54 7.91 -2.20 8.42
N ALA A 55 6.63 -2.36 8.17
CA ALA A 55 5.69 -1.26 8.20
C ALA A 55 4.35 -1.70 8.78
N THR A 56 3.59 -0.74 9.25
CA THR A 56 2.19 -0.93 9.63
C THR A 56 1.34 0.07 8.85
N TYR A 57 0.20 -0.39 8.37
CA TYR A 57 -0.79 0.47 7.73
C TYR A 57 -2.09 0.42 8.54
N ASP A 58 -2.51 1.56 9.06
CA ASP A 58 -3.77 1.74 9.79
C ASP A 58 -4.86 2.16 8.79
N THR A 59 -5.89 1.32 8.62
CA THR A 59 -6.94 1.54 7.64
C THR A 59 -7.88 2.69 7.99
N ALA A 60 -8.00 3.05 9.26
CA ALA A 60 -8.85 4.15 9.71
C ALA A 60 -8.20 5.51 9.48
N SER A 61 -6.94 5.66 9.90
CA SER A 61 -6.17 6.90 9.72
C SER A 61 -5.48 7.01 8.38
N LYS A 62 -5.44 5.92 7.58
CA LYS A 62 -4.69 5.80 6.32
C LYS A 62 -3.20 6.04 6.48
N LYS A 63 -2.68 5.82 7.68
CA LYS A 63 -1.30 6.07 8.02
C LYS A 63 -0.44 4.84 7.80
N LEU A 64 0.57 4.98 6.95
CA LEU A 64 1.69 4.05 6.82
C LEU A 64 2.81 4.52 7.75
N SER A 65 3.32 3.64 8.61
CA SER A 65 4.48 3.88 9.45
C SER A 65 5.51 2.79 9.22
N TRP A 66 6.79 3.14 9.14
CA TRP A 66 7.83 2.18 8.81
C TRP A 66 9.06 2.32 9.69
N LYS A 67 9.79 1.21 9.79
CA LYS A 67 11.09 1.10 10.42
C LYS A 67 11.91 0.07 9.66
N GLY A 68 13.20 0.37 9.41
CA GLY A 68 14.06 -0.54 8.70
C GLY A 68 15.53 -0.24 8.88
N SER A 69 16.36 -1.14 8.38
CA SER A 69 17.80 -1.00 8.38
C SER A 69 18.40 -1.69 7.18
N TYR A 70 19.63 -1.31 6.85
CA TYR A 70 20.42 -1.93 5.79
C TYR A 70 21.89 -1.96 6.19
N SER A 71 22.67 -2.80 5.52
CA SER A 71 24.12 -2.92 5.65
C SER A 71 24.79 -3.27 4.32
N ASP A 72 26.11 -3.17 4.30
CA ASP A 72 26.97 -3.63 3.21
C ASP A 72 26.68 -2.98 1.84
N LEU A 73 26.19 -1.74 1.84
CA LEU A 73 26.06 -0.96 0.61
C LEU A 73 27.45 -0.58 0.07
N THR A 74 27.54 -0.33 -1.23
CA THR A 74 28.78 0.08 -1.91
C THR A 74 29.21 1.49 -1.57
N GLY A 75 28.40 2.27 -0.87
CA GLY A 75 28.66 3.64 -0.44
C GLY A 75 27.52 4.16 0.40
N SER A 76 27.59 5.44 0.74
CA SER A 76 26.50 6.11 1.48
C SER A 76 25.21 6.08 0.69
N ALA A 77 24.10 5.84 1.39
CA ALA A 77 22.77 5.99 0.77
C ALA A 77 22.54 7.45 0.37
N THR A 78 22.13 7.65 -0.86
CA THR A 78 21.82 8.97 -1.42
C THR A 78 20.33 9.27 -1.39
N ALA A 79 19.50 8.23 -1.46
CA ALA A 79 18.03 8.32 -1.40
C ALA A 79 17.43 6.96 -1.00
N ALA A 80 16.21 7.00 -0.48
CA ALA A 80 15.39 5.82 -0.26
C ALA A 80 13.92 6.17 -0.52
N HIS A 81 13.17 5.25 -1.12
CA HIS A 81 11.77 5.49 -1.48
C HIS A 81 10.93 4.23 -1.42
N PHE A 82 9.63 4.42 -1.15
CA PHE A 82 8.61 3.50 -1.62
C PHE A 82 8.22 3.87 -3.05
N HIS A 83 8.05 2.87 -3.89
CA HIS A 83 7.63 2.98 -5.28
C HIS A 83 6.34 2.19 -5.52
N SER A 84 5.52 2.65 -6.44
CA SER A 84 4.42 1.88 -6.98
C SER A 84 4.94 1.00 -8.12
N GLY A 85 4.89 -0.31 -7.95
CA GLY A 85 5.36 -1.28 -8.95
C GLY A 85 5.13 -2.72 -8.49
N GLU A 86 4.65 -3.54 -9.41
CA GLU A 86 4.51 -4.98 -9.21
C GLU A 86 5.88 -5.67 -9.09
N PRO A 87 5.95 -6.90 -8.54
CA PRO A 87 7.18 -7.67 -8.53
C PRO A 87 7.83 -7.76 -9.92
N GLY A 88 9.13 -7.46 -10.02
CA GLY A 88 9.86 -7.46 -11.28
C GLY A 88 9.59 -6.27 -12.21
N LYS A 89 8.83 -5.28 -11.76
CA LYS A 89 8.54 -4.05 -12.51
C LYS A 89 9.09 -2.83 -11.78
N ASN A 90 9.61 -1.86 -12.54
CA ASN A 90 9.93 -0.54 -12.01
C ASN A 90 8.71 0.37 -12.07
N GLY A 91 8.60 1.29 -11.12
CA GLY A 91 7.53 2.27 -11.07
C GLY A 91 7.97 3.59 -10.45
N GLY A 92 7.07 4.56 -10.43
CA GLY A 92 7.32 5.88 -9.88
C GLY A 92 7.41 5.91 -8.36
N VAL A 93 8.04 6.95 -7.82
CA VAL A 93 8.09 7.21 -6.38
C VAL A 93 6.67 7.46 -5.85
N ALA A 94 6.28 6.69 -4.85
CA ALA A 94 5.01 6.84 -4.14
C ALA A 94 5.17 7.64 -2.85
N VAL A 95 6.20 7.32 -2.05
CA VAL A 95 6.52 8.00 -0.78
C VAL A 95 8.04 8.07 -0.60
N PRO A 96 8.61 9.27 -0.41
CA PRO A 96 10.02 9.39 -0.07
C PRO A 96 10.29 8.95 1.37
N ILE A 97 11.47 8.37 1.61
CA ILE A 97 11.97 8.02 2.93
C ILE A 97 13.16 8.95 3.24
N ALA A 98 12.99 9.82 4.20
CA ALA A 98 14.01 10.77 4.58
C ALA A 98 14.16 10.85 6.13
N PRO A 99 15.39 10.81 6.65
CA PRO A 99 16.65 10.63 5.93
C PRO A 99 16.79 9.20 5.37
N ALA A 100 17.64 9.05 4.32
CA ALA A 100 17.92 7.75 3.71
C ALA A 100 18.96 6.93 4.48
N THR A 101 19.52 7.47 5.56
CA THR A 101 20.49 6.80 6.44
C THR A 101 19.81 5.75 7.32
N SER A 102 20.49 4.62 7.55
CA SER A 102 20.02 3.60 8.49
C SER A 102 20.20 4.08 9.94
N PRO A 103 19.19 3.90 10.81
CA PRO A 103 17.91 3.25 10.57
C PRO A 103 16.95 4.13 9.74
N LEU A 104 16.17 3.48 8.87
CA LEU A 104 15.08 4.12 8.13
C LEU A 104 13.84 4.19 9.02
N GLU A 105 13.31 5.36 9.26
CA GLU A 105 12.09 5.53 10.07
C GLU A 105 11.22 6.65 9.49
N GLY A 106 9.90 6.49 9.59
CA GLY A 106 9.00 7.54 9.17
C GLY A 106 7.54 7.10 9.09
N SER A 107 6.72 8.02 8.64
CA SER A 107 5.31 7.77 8.35
C SER A 107 4.79 8.69 7.27
N ALA A 108 3.72 8.26 6.59
CA ALA A 108 2.98 9.06 5.62
C ALA A 108 1.49 8.69 5.65
N THR A 109 0.64 9.66 5.34
CA THR A 109 -0.78 9.40 5.09
C THR A 109 -0.96 9.08 3.61
N LEU A 110 -1.58 7.95 3.30
CA LEU A 110 -1.78 7.48 1.93
C LEU A 110 -3.12 7.95 1.38
N THR A 111 -3.19 8.13 0.06
CA THR A 111 -4.45 8.21 -0.66
C THR A 111 -5.11 6.83 -0.73
N ASP A 112 -6.40 6.77 -1.05
CA ASP A 112 -7.11 5.48 -1.21
C ASP A 112 -6.51 4.61 -2.32
N ALA A 113 -6.07 5.23 -3.42
CA ALA A 113 -5.40 4.54 -4.52
C ALA A 113 -4.05 3.97 -4.09
N GLN A 114 -3.24 4.73 -3.35
CA GLN A 114 -1.97 4.28 -2.81
C GLN A 114 -2.15 3.12 -1.83
N ALA A 115 -3.14 3.20 -0.94
CA ALA A 115 -3.44 2.12 0.01
C ALA A 115 -3.90 0.84 -0.70
N THR A 116 -4.73 0.96 -1.75
CA THR A 116 -5.17 -0.17 -2.56
C THR A 116 -3.99 -0.89 -3.20
N ASP A 117 -3.07 -0.17 -3.82
CA ASP A 117 -1.88 -0.73 -4.45
C ASP A 117 -0.91 -1.35 -3.42
N LEU A 118 -0.69 -0.66 -2.29
CA LEU A 118 0.13 -1.18 -1.20
C LEU A 118 -0.40 -2.53 -0.67
N LEU A 119 -1.69 -2.59 -0.35
CA LEU A 119 -2.33 -3.80 0.19
C LEU A 119 -2.45 -4.93 -0.82
N ALA A 120 -2.40 -4.62 -2.12
CA ALA A 120 -2.35 -5.58 -3.22
C ALA A 120 -0.92 -6.10 -3.51
N GLY A 121 0.11 -5.66 -2.75
CA GLY A 121 1.50 -6.07 -2.96
C GLY A 121 2.16 -5.42 -4.17
N LYS A 122 1.63 -4.29 -4.64
CA LYS A 122 2.14 -3.54 -5.80
C LYS A 122 3.05 -2.38 -5.41
N TRP A 123 3.70 -2.47 -4.27
CA TRP A 123 4.71 -1.52 -3.84
C TRP A 123 6.03 -2.21 -3.56
N TYR A 124 7.13 -1.51 -3.77
CA TYR A 124 8.44 -1.91 -3.32
C TYR A 124 9.17 -0.75 -2.66
N VAL A 125 10.14 -1.06 -1.83
CA VAL A 125 11.08 -0.10 -1.25
C VAL A 125 12.46 -0.32 -1.85
N ASN A 126 13.21 0.74 -2.09
CA ASN A 126 14.61 0.65 -2.47
C ASN A 126 15.47 1.72 -1.82
N VAL A 127 16.77 1.45 -1.78
CA VAL A 127 17.83 2.36 -1.31
C VAL A 127 18.82 2.57 -2.44
N HIS A 128 19.18 3.82 -2.68
CA HIS A 128 20.09 4.25 -3.76
C HIS A 128 21.43 4.66 -3.21
N THR A 129 22.46 4.48 -4.02
CA THR A 129 23.82 4.98 -3.78
C THR A 129 24.36 5.65 -5.04
N ASP A 130 25.50 6.34 -4.95
CA ASP A 130 26.13 6.94 -6.12
C ASP A 130 26.55 5.90 -7.19
N ALA A 131 26.96 4.71 -6.75
CA ALA A 131 27.30 3.61 -7.65
C ALA A 131 26.06 2.98 -8.30
N ASN A 132 24.90 3.06 -7.65
CA ASN A 132 23.65 2.45 -8.08
C ASN A 132 22.52 3.47 -8.00
N LYS A 133 22.54 4.44 -8.90
CA LYS A 133 21.56 5.56 -8.91
C LYS A 133 20.12 5.13 -9.15
N GLY A 134 19.91 4.00 -9.85
CA GLY A 134 18.60 3.40 -10.04
C GLY A 134 18.09 2.56 -8.85
N GLY A 135 18.93 2.40 -7.83
CA GLY A 135 18.70 1.60 -6.63
C GLY A 135 19.73 0.49 -6.47
N GLU A 136 20.23 0.32 -5.26
CA GLU A 136 21.21 -0.72 -4.94
C GLU A 136 20.56 -1.97 -4.36
N ILE A 137 19.64 -1.79 -3.41
CA ILE A 137 18.86 -2.87 -2.83
C ILE A 137 17.36 -2.56 -2.95
N ARG A 138 16.56 -3.61 -3.12
CA ARG A 138 15.11 -3.52 -3.29
C ARG A 138 14.40 -4.65 -2.55
N GLY A 139 13.23 -4.37 -1.99
CA GLY A 139 12.32 -5.35 -1.42
C GLY A 139 10.87 -5.06 -1.79
N GLN A 140 10.16 -6.08 -2.26
CA GLN A 140 8.71 -5.96 -2.46
C GLN A 140 8.03 -5.89 -1.10
N VAL A 141 7.06 -4.98 -0.95
CA VAL A 141 6.27 -4.82 0.27
C VAL A 141 5.13 -5.82 0.26
N THR A 142 5.10 -6.70 1.26
CA THR A 142 4.10 -7.77 1.39
C THR A 142 3.57 -7.87 2.83
N LYS A 143 2.44 -8.52 3.00
CA LYS A 143 1.89 -8.93 4.30
C LYS A 143 2.69 -10.05 4.93
#